data_3d31beec2fa972ee1c253ebff874cd67
#
_entry.id   3d31beec2fa972ee1c253ebff874cd67
#
_cell.length_a   1.000
_cell.length_b   1.000
_cell.length_c   1.000
_cell.angle_alpha   90.00
_cell.angle_beta   90.00
_cell.angle_gamma   90.00
#
_symmetry.space_group_name_H-M   'P 1'
#
loop_
_entity.id
_entity.type
_entity.pdbx_description
1 polymer ?
#
loop_
_entity_poly.entity_id
_entity_poly.type
_entity_poly.pdbx_seq_one_letter_code
_entity_poly.pdbx_strand_id
1 'polypeptide(L)'
;MLAELIEKYPEDVRVVYRHFPLASIHDKAIPAAQAAEAAGLQGQFWAMHDLLYEKQEAWSGLSVEDFETWVVEQAEDLGLDGEKFQADYNSEEITEKAQATWEEGQEIGIPGTPFIMINYQQF
;
A
#
# COMPACT_ATOMS: atom_id res chain seq x y z
N MET A 1 3.09 -2.75 16.79
CA MET A 1 1.93 -3.57 17.27
C MET A 1 1.66 -4.77 16.36
N LEU A 2 1.26 -4.60 15.08
CA LEU A 2 1.00 -5.76 14.19
C LEU A 2 2.25 -6.59 13.92
N ALA A 3 3.40 -5.96 13.66
CA ALA A 3 4.67 -6.66 13.46
C ALA A 3 5.06 -7.51 14.67
N GLU A 4 4.94 -6.98 15.88
CA GLU A 4 5.19 -7.70 17.12
C GLU A 4 4.25 -8.90 17.31
N LEU A 5 2.99 -8.76 16.91
CA LEU A 5 2.01 -9.84 16.98
C LEU A 5 2.37 -11.00 16.04
N ILE A 6 2.77 -10.69 14.80
CA ILE A 6 3.21 -11.69 13.83
C ILE A 6 4.51 -12.37 14.29
N GLU A 7 5.46 -11.59 14.82
CA GLU A 7 6.72 -12.11 15.34
C GLU A 7 6.51 -13.07 16.53
N LYS A 8 5.56 -12.72 17.41
CA LYS A 8 5.26 -13.53 18.60
C LYS A 8 4.44 -14.79 18.31
N TYR A 9 3.57 -14.72 17.29
CA TYR A 9 2.65 -15.80 16.95
C TYR A 9 2.65 -16.11 15.44
N PRO A 10 3.80 -16.52 14.87
CA PRO A 10 3.95 -16.68 13.40
C PRO A 10 3.11 -17.82 12.81
N GLU A 11 2.76 -18.81 13.64
CA GLU A 11 1.96 -19.97 13.22
C GLU A 11 0.44 -19.76 13.42
N ASP A 12 0.06 -18.84 14.33
CA ASP A 12 -1.33 -18.66 14.75
C ASP A 12 -1.98 -17.41 14.12
N VAL A 13 -1.18 -16.44 13.68
CA VAL A 13 -1.67 -15.16 13.18
C VAL A 13 -1.26 -14.93 11.74
N ARG A 14 -2.25 -14.67 10.89
CA ARG A 14 -2.06 -14.21 9.51
C ARG A 14 -2.65 -12.82 9.36
N VAL A 15 -1.83 -11.88 8.91
CA VAL A 15 -2.28 -10.52 8.59
C VAL A 15 -2.55 -10.40 7.10
N VAL A 16 -3.72 -9.89 6.76
CA VAL A 16 -4.10 -9.50 5.39
C VAL A 16 -4.30 -8.00 5.37
N TYR A 17 -3.48 -7.31 4.60
CA TYR A 17 -3.61 -5.88 4.38
C TYR A 17 -4.51 -5.60 3.17
N ARG A 18 -5.48 -4.72 3.35
CA ARG A 18 -6.35 -4.24 2.28
C ARG A 18 -6.23 -2.73 2.15
N HIS A 19 -5.97 -2.24 0.95
CA HIS A 19 -5.97 -0.81 0.67
C HIS A 19 -7.37 -0.22 0.84
N PHE A 20 -7.44 0.95 1.42
CA PHE A 20 -8.63 1.80 1.42
C PHE A 20 -8.21 3.25 1.16
N PRO A 21 -7.82 3.57 -0.09
CA PRO A 21 -7.27 4.88 -0.42
C PRO A 21 -8.35 5.96 -0.40
N LEU A 22 -8.21 6.90 0.54
CA LEU A 22 -9.11 8.04 0.70
C LEU A 22 -8.75 9.15 -0.30
N ALA A 23 -8.90 8.88 -1.59
CA ALA A 23 -8.47 9.74 -2.68
C ALA A 23 -9.16 11.12 -2.69
N SER A 24 -10.34 11.25 -2.10
CA SER A 24 -11.06 12.51 -2.00
C SER A 24 -10.39 13.54 -1.08
N ILE A 25 -9.54 13.10 -0.16
CA ILE A 25 -8.84 13.94 0.82
C ILE A 25 -7.32 13.82 0.76
N HIS A 26 -6.79 12.79 0.09
CA HIS A 26 -5.36 12.51 -0.07
C HIS A 26 -5.04 12.17 -1.52
N ASP A 27 -4.44 13.09 -2.24
CA ASP A 27 -4.13 12.96 -3.68
C ASP A 27 -3.16 11.81 -4.00
N LYS A 28 -2.33 11.41 -3.03
CA LYS A 28 -1.36 10.31 -3.17
C LYS A 28 -1.83 8.98 -2.55
N ALA A 29 -3.08 8.88 -2.11
CA ALA A 29 -3.60 7.65 -1.52
C ALA A 29 -3.61 6.48 -2.54
N ILE A 30 -4.11 6.70 -3.75
CA ILE A 30 -4.06 5.72 -4.84
C ILE A 30 -2.62 5.49 -5.32
N PRO A 31 -1.81 6.51 -5.64
CA PRO A 31 -0.40 6.32 -5.98
C PRO A 31 0.40 5.50 -4.95
N ALA A 32 0.19 5.73 -3.66
CA ALA A 32 0.85 4.95 -2.60
C ALA A 32 0.41 3.48 -2.62
N ALA A 33 -0.89 3.21 -2.82
CA ALA A 33 -1.39 1.84 -2.99
C ALA A 33 -0.80 1.16 -4.24
N GLN A 34 -0.72 1.87 -5.35
CA GLN A 34 -0.08 1.38 -6.59
C GLN A 34 1.39 1.03 -6.35
N ALA A 35 2.13 1.85 -5.61
CA ALA A 35 3.53 1.60 -5.28
C ALA A 35 3.71 0.30 -4.48
N ALA A 36 2.88 0.07 -3.46
CA ALA A 36 2.92 -1.16 -2.67
C ALA A 36 2.60 -2.41 -3.52
N GLU A 37 1.59 -2.32 -4.39
CA GLU A 37 1.23 -3.42 -5.29
C GLU A 37 2.29 -3.70 -6.35
N ALA A 38 2.88 -2.67 -6.96
CA ALA A 38 3.97 -2.82 -7.92
C ALA A 38 5.20 -3.48 -7.28
N ALA A 39 5.56 -3.07 -6.06
CA ALA A 39 6.62 -3.72 -5.28
C ALA A 39 6.27 -5.18 -4.95
N GLY A 40 5.00 -5.47 -4.70
CA GLY A 40 4.48 -6.81 -4.46
C GLY A 40 4.69 -7.78 -5.63
N LEU A 41 4.63 -7.30 -6.87
CA LEU A 41 4.94 -8.08 -8.07
C LEU A 41 6.41 -8.53 -8.12
N GLN A 42 7.28 -7.87 -7.37
CA GLN A 42 8.70 -8.26 -7.20
C GLN A 42 8.99 -8.82 -5.80
N GLY A 43 7.95 -9.26 -5.07
CA GLY A 43 8.09 -9.90 -3.76
C GLY A 43 8.36 -8.97 -2.58
N GLN A 44 8.18 -7.65 -2.73
CA GLN A 44 8.53 -6.63 -1.72
C GLN A 44 7.35 -5.75 -1.29
N PHE A 45 6.13 -6.31 -1.29
CA PHE A 45 4.94 -5.57 -0.84
C PHE A 45 5.12 -4.97 0.57
N TRP A 46 5.48 -5.80 1.54
CA TRP A 46 5.59 -5.36 2.94
C TRP A 46 6.73 -4.38 3.17
N ALA A 47 7.85 -4.56 2.47
CA ALA A 47 8.97 -3.63 2.57
C ALA A 47 8.58 -2.23 2.04
N MET A 48 7.86 -2.15 0.92
CA MET A 48 7.36 -0.89 0.39
C MET A 48 6.25 -0.31 1.28
N HIS A 49 5.33 -1.13 1.76
CA HIS A 49 4.30 -0.74 2.72
C HIS A 49 4.90 -0.05 3.94
N ASP A 50 5.86 -0.69 4.59
CA ASP A 50 6.51 -0.16 5.78
C ASP A 50 7.28 1.13 5.49
N LEU A 51 8.01 1.18 4.37
CA LEU A 51 8.75 2.36 3.92
C LEU A 51 7.82 3.57 3.68
N LEU A 52 6.67 3.35 3.05
CA LEU A 52 5.70 4.42 2.80
C LEU A 52 5.18 5.04 4.10
N TYR A 53 4.88 4.23 5.11
CA TYR A 53 4.49 4.73 6.43
C TYR A 53 5.64 5.42 7.16
N GLU A 54 6.81 4.81 7.18
CA GLU A 54 7.98 5.34 7.86
C GLU A 54 8.44 6.70 7.30
N LYS A 55 8.38 6.85 5.97
CA LYS A 55 8.79 8.07 5.27
C LYS A 55 7.63 8.98 4.84
N GLN A 56 6.47 8.85 5.45
CA GLN A 56 5.27 9.61 5.06
C GLN A 56 5.51 11.12 5.03
N GLU A 57 6.25 11.67 5.96
CA GLU A 57 6.58 13.10 6.00
C GLU A 57 7.42 13.55 4.79
N ALA A 58 8.25 12.66 4.25
CA ALA A 58 9.10 12.97 3.10
C ALA A 58 8.32 13.10 1.79
N TRP A 59 7.25 12.32 1.61
CA TRP A 59 6.53 12.27 0.34
C TRP A 59 5.13 12.91 0.36
N SER A 60 4.53 13.10 1.53
CA SER A 60 3.15 13.62 1.62
C SER A 60 2.97 15.01 1.03
N GLY A 61 4.01 15.84 1.06
CA GLY A 61 4.01 17.19 0.49
C GLY A 61 4.42 17.28 -0.98
N LEU A 62 4.83 16.17 -1.61
CA LEU A 62 5.23 16.15 -3.02
C LEU A 62 4.00 16.26 -3.94
N SER A 63 4.23 16.67 -5.20
CA SER A 63 3.24 16.48 -6.26
C SER A 63 3.10 14.99 -6.59
N VAL A 64 2.05 14.60 -7.30
CA VAL A 64 1.88 13.21 -7.75
C VAL A 64 3.02 12.77 -8.66
N GLU A 65 3.50 13.66 -9.52
CA GLU A 65 4.64 13.40 -10.42
C GLU A 65 5.96 13.24 -9.66
N ASP A 66 6.22 14.12 -8.70
CA ASP A 66 7.42 14.05 -7.86
C ASP A 66 7.38 12.81 -6.94
N PHE A 67 6.18 12.43 -6.48
CA PHE A 67 5.99 11.19 -5.74
C PHE A 67 6.36 9.96 -6.57
N GLU A 68 5.95 9.90 -7.84
CA GLU A 68 6.33 8.79 -8.73
C GLU A 68 7.85 8.68 -8.84
N THR A 69 8.54 9.79 -9.09
CA THR A 69 10.01 9.83 -9.16
C THR A 69 10.63 9.33 -7.86
N TRP A 70 10.16 9.86 -6.74
CA TRP A 70 10.64 9.49 -5.42
C TRP A 70 10.45 8.00 -5.12
N VAL A 71 9.27 7.44 -5.41
CA VAL A 71 8.97 6.04 -5.07
C VAL A 71 9.72 5.05 -5.96
N VAL A 72 10.04 5.42 -7.21
CA VAL A 72 10.92 4.61 -8.07
C VAL A 72 12.32 4.54 -7.47
N GLU A 73 12.89 5.66 -7.00
CA GLU A 73 14.17 5.68 -6.29
C GLU A 73 14.15 4.79 -5.04
N GLN A 74 13.06 4.85 -4.27
CA GLN A 74 12.92 3.98 -3.09
C GLN A 74 12.83 2.49 -3.47
N ALA A 75 12.18 2.17 -4.58
CA ALA A 75 12.10 0.80 -5.08
C ALA A 75 13.49 0.27 -5.48
N GLU A 76 14.30 1.08 -6.15
CA GLU A 76 15.68 0.75 -6.48
C GLU A 76 16.55 0.55 -5.22
N ASP A 77 16.38 1.39 -4.22
CA ASP A 77 17.06 1.26 -2.91
C ASP A 77 16.67 -0.03 -2.17
N LEU A 78 15.45 -0.52 -2.39
CA LEU A 78 14.99 -1.83 -1.90
C LEU A 78 15.54 -3.01 -2.71
N GLY A 79 16.31 -2.76 -3.78
CA GLY A 79 16.87 -3.77 -4.66
C GLY A 79 15.93 -4.26 -5.76
N LEU A 80 14.85 -3.52 -6.04
CA LEU A 80 13.92 -3.82 -7.12
C LEU A 80 14.44 -3.33 -8.47
N ASP A 81 13.95 -3.94 -9.55
CA ASP A 81 14.12 -3.43 -10.91
C ASP A 81 13.27 -2.16 -11.08
N GLY A 82 13.90 -1.00 -11.17
CA GLY A 82 13.24 0.30 -11.24
C GLY A 82 12.40 0.49 -12.49
N GLU A 83 12.86 0.04 -13.65
CA GLU A 83 12.12 0.12 -14.92
C GLU A 83 10.86 -0.75 -14.87
N LYS A 84 10.99 -1.98 -14.39
CA LYS A 84 9.85 -2.88 -14.19
C LYS A 84 8.87 -2.31 -13.17
N PHE A 85 9.38 -1.81 -12.05
CA PHE A 85 8.55 -1.19 -11.01
C PHE A 85 7.74 -0.02 -11.58
N GLN A 86 8.36 0.88 -12.33
CA GLN A 86 7.67 2.04 -12.93
C GLN A 86 6.62 1.61 -13.95
N ALA A 87 6.92 0.61 -14.78
CA ALA A 87 5.95 0.07 -15.73
C ALA A 87 4.75 -0.56 -15.02
N ASP A 88 4.98 -1.36 -13.98
CA ASP A 88 3.92 -1.97 -13.19
C ASP A 88 3.10 -0.93 -12.41
N TYR A 89 3.77 0.05 -11.80
CA TYR A 89 3.15 1.17 -11.09
C TYR A 89 2.15 1.93 -11.97
N ASN A 90 2.49 2.17 -13.23
CA ASN A 90 1.65 2.87 -14.21
C ASN A 90 0.71 1.95 -14.99
N SER A 91 0.68 0.64 -14.70
CA SER A 91 -0.19 -0.29 -15.40
C SER A 91 -1.66 -0.11 -15.03
N GLU A 92 -2.54 -0.34 -16.01
CA GLU A 92 -3.99 -0.32 -15.80
C GLU A 92 -4.42 -1.34 -14.75
N GLU A 93 -3.83 -2.55 -14.77
CA GLU A 93 -4.10 -3.63 -13.81
C GLU A 93 -3.87 -3.19 -12.36
N ILE A 94 -2.74 -2.55 -12.08
CA ILE A 94 -2.40 -2.08 -10.72
C ILE A 94 -3.30 -0.90 -10.32
N THR A 95 -3.60 0.00 -11.24
CA THR A 95 -4.50 1.13 -10.98
C THR A 95 -5.91 0.65 -10.66
N GLU A 96 -6.45 -0.27 -11.44
CA GLU A 96 -7.76 -0.88 -11.21
C GLU A 96 -7.81 -1.66 -9.89
N LYS A 97 -6.75 -2.40 -9.57
CA LYS A 97 -6.64 -3.13 -8.30
C LYS A 97 -6.69 -2.20 -7.08
N ALA A 98 -5.98 -1.08 -7.12
CA ALA A 98 -5.99 -0.10 -6.05
C ALA A 98 -7.37 0.55 -5.87
N GLN A 99 -8.08 0.82 -6.96
CA GLN A 99 -9.44 1.37 -6.94
C GLN A 99 -10.47 0.33 -6.47
N ALA A 100 -10.38 -0.90 -6.94
CA ALA A 100 -11.32 -1.97 -6.60
C ALA A 100 -11.35 -2.26 -5.10
N THR A 101 -10.23 -2.21 -4.41
CA THR A 101 -10.20 -2.40 -2.95
C THR A 101 -10.92 -1.29 -2.18
N TRP A 102 -10.89 -0.06 -2.70
CA TRP A 102 -11.68 1.04 -2.14
C TRP A 102 -13.18 0.81 -2.34
N GLU A 103 -13.60 0.40 -3.53
CA GLU A 103 -14.99 0.09 -3.85
C GLU A 103 -15.54 -1.04 -2.97
N GLU A 104 -14.79 -2.13 -2.81
CA GLU A 104 -15.12 -3.22 -1.90
C GLU A 104 -15.31 -2.74 -0.45
N GLY A 105 -14.42 -1.88 0.03
CA GLY A 105 -14.52 -1.29 1.36
C GLY A 105 -15.78 -0.42 1.54
N GLN A 106 -16.18 0.32 0.51
CA GLN A 106 -17.42 1.09 0.49
C GLN A 106 -18.65 0.16 0.56
N GLU A 107 -18.66 -0.92 -0.22
CA GLU A 107 -19.77 -1.89 -0.24
C GLU A 107 -20.00 -2.54 1.12
N ILE A 108 -18.94 -2.90 1.84
CA ILE A 108 -19.06 -3.50 3.19
C ILE A 108 -19.22 -2.45 4.30
N GLY A 109 -19.24 -1.16 3.96
CA GLY A 109 -19.53 -0.08 4.89
C GLY A 109 -18.39 0.30 5.82
N ILE A 110 -17.13 0.23 5.36
CA ILE A 110 -15.98 0.67 6.16
C ILE A 110 -16.09 2.18 6.43
N PRO A 111 -16.16 2.62 7.70
CA PRO A 111 -16.38 4.03 8.03
C PRO A 111 -15.12 4.89 7.91
N GLY A 112 -13.95 4.28 7.82
CA GLY A 112 -12.65 4.97 7.76
C GLY A 112 -11.49 4.04 8.08
N THR A 113 -10.28 4.62 8.20
CA THR A 113 -9.05 3.88 8.46
C THR A 113 -8.38 4.36 9.76
N PRO A 114 -7.67 3.49 10.46
CA PRO A 114 -7.57 2.05 10.27
C PRO A 114 -8.86 1.30 10.65
N PHE A 115 -9.22 0.27 9.88
CA PHE A 115 -10.34 -0.61 10.16
C PHE A 115 -9.82 -2.05 10.28
N ILE A 116 -10.15 -2.72 11.37
CA ILE A 116 -9.60 -4.04 11.70
C ILE A 116 -10.73 -5.06 11.82
N MET A 117 -10.57 -6.19 11.17
CA MET A 117 -11.43 -7.36 11.31
C MET A 117 -10.60 -8.55 11.81
N ILE A 118 -11.13 -9.26 12.79
CA ILE A 118 -10.53 -10.50 13.30
C ILE A 118 -11.51 -11.63 13.05
N ASN A 119 -11.07 -12.64 12.29
CA ASN A 119 -11.92 -13.78 11.91
C ASN A 119 -13.29 -13.35 11.36
N TYR A 120 -13.27 -12.37 10.43
CA TYR A 120 -14.47 -11.80 9.79
C TYR A 120 -15.42 -11.01 10.73
N GLN A 121 -14.98 -10.69 11.93
CA GLN A 121 -15.72 -9.84 12.86
C GLN A 121 -15.02 -8.49 13.02
N GLN A 122 -15.82 -7.43 13.04
CA GLN A 122 -15.32 -6.10 13.32
C GLN A 122 -14.75 -6.03 14.73
N PHE A 123 -13.60 -5.45 14.81
CA PHE A 123 -12.91 -5.24 16.07
C PHE A 123 -12.89 -3.78 16.47
#